data_bc3fbe61234f68dc2697ea92a7a7e353
#
_entry.id   bc3fbe61234f68dc2697ea92a7a7e353
#
_cell.length_a   1.000
_cell.length_b   1.000
_cell.length_c   1.000
_cell.angle_alpha   90.00
_cell.angle_beta   90.00
_cell.angle_gamma   90.00
#
_symmetry.space_group_name_H-M   'P 1'
#
loop_
_entity.id
_entity.type
_entity.pdbx_description
1 polymer ?
#
loop_
_entity_poly.entity_id
_entity_poly.type
_entity_poly.pdbx_seq_one_letter_code
_entity_poly.pdbx_strand_id
1 'polypeptide(L)'
;CRAVLGHRGFLSVKTRFHGEPGHSSEVRALADNANHQMARWAAGALQVAEAKKSSPDDPGSCFNLGIVDGGSKSNVIAGGAFVHWSARLQPGESNTAFLEEIQACAGSGPDWEVPFRGEPLPAAGQGDADARAFCRRLELPLSAPVDFWTEASMFSAAGLPALVLGPGHIAQAHAADEWVELDQLQTALELYTKVVTHDG
;
A
#
# COMPACT_ATOMS: atom_id res chain seq x y z
N CYS A 1 19.01 9.15 13.11
CA CYS A 1 19.41 8.44 11.88
C CYS A 1 19.64 6.95 12.19
N ARG A 2 18.78 6.09 11.66
CA ARG A 2 18.87 4.63 11.82
C ARG A 2 18.48 4.00 10.48
N ALA A 3 19.17 2.93 10.07
CA ALA A 3 18.86 2.23 8.83
C ALA A 3 17.55 1.44 8.98
N VAL A 4 16.64 1.60 8.03
CA VAL A 4 15.38 0.88 7.92
C VAL A 4 15.49 -0.13 6.78
N LEU A 5 15.28 -1.40 7.08
CA LEU A 5 15.36 -2.50 6.12
C LEU A 5 13.98 -3.00 5.66
N GLY A 6 12.92 -2.37 6.14
CA GLY A 6 11.57 -2.77 5.81
C GLY A 6 10.58 -1.61 5.85
N HIS A 7 9.69 -1.56 4.87
CA HIS A 7 8.54 -0.66 4.88
C HIS A 7 7.35 -1.29 4.16
N ARG A 8 6.16 -0.77 4.46
CA ARG A 8 4.94 -1.21 3.79
C ARG A 8 4.90 -0.77 2.32
N GLY A 9 4.27 -1.61 1.49
CA GLY A 9 3.86 -1.21 0.15
C GLY A 9 2.75 -0.17 0.17
N PHE A 10 2.46 0.41 -0.99
CA PHE A 10 1.28 1.24 -1.20
C PHE A 10 0.64 0.95 -2.54
N LEU A 11 -0.61 0.55 -2.50
CA LEU A 11 -1.45 0.33 -3.67
C LEU A 11 -2.65 1.28 -3.59
N SER A 12 -2.88 2.04 -4.66
CA SER A 12 -4.05 2.93 -4.81
C SER A 12 -4.79 2.53 -6.07
N VAL A 13 -6.09 2.27 -5.94
CA VAL A 13 -6.90 1.74 -7.04
C VAL A 13 -8.27 2.44 -7.08
N LYS A 14 -8.70 2.78 -8.28
CA LYS A 14 -10.05 3.23 -8.57
C LYS A 14 -10.81 2.11 -9.27
N THR A 15 -11.99 1.82 -8.80
CA THR A 15 -12.87 0.76 -9.34
C THR A 15 -14.21 1.37 -9.72
N ARG A 16 -14.67 1.09 -10.94
CA ARG A 16 -15.97 1.53 -11.44
C ARG A 16 -16.86 0.32 -11.73
N PHE A 17 -18.03 0.30 -11.11
CA PHE A 17 -19.06 -0.71 -11.33
C PHE A 17 -20.13 -0.16 -12.27
N HIS A 18 -20.66 -1.01 -13.14
CA HIS A 18 -21.63 -0.65 -14.15
C HIS A 18 -22.95 -1.36 -13.89
N GLY A 19 -24.05 -0.62 -14.01
CA GLY A 19 -25.40 -1.12 -13.89
C GLY A 19 -26.28 -0.60 -15.03
N GLU A 20 -27.50 -1.09 -15.10
CA GLU A 20 -28.49 -0.62 -16.07
C GLU A 20 -29.59 0.20 -15.36
N PRO A 21 -29.65 1.53 -15.58
CA PRO A 21 -30.60 2.38 -14.90
C PRO A 21 -32.06 1.96 -15.18
N GLY A 22 -32.93 2.16 -14.19
CA GLY A 22 -34.37 1.85 -14.32
C GLY A 22 -35.10 2.13 -13.02
N HIS A 23 -36.38 1.79 -12.99
CA HIS A 23 -37.19 1.98 -11.80
C HIS A 23 -36.90 0.88 -10.76
N SER A 24 -36.81 1.23 -9.49
CA SER A 24 -36.43 0.30 -8.40
C SER A 24 -37.42 -0.87 -8.19
N SER A 25 -38.65 -0.77 -8.74
CA SER A 25 -39.64 -1.88 -8.70
C SER A 25 -39.43 -2.96 -9.76
N GLU A 26 -38.49 -2.78 -10.67
CA GLU A 26 -38.19 -3.79 -11.69
C GLU A 26 -37.51 -5.00 -11.07
N VAL A 27 -37.87 -6.22 -11.52
CA VAL A 27 -37.32 -7.48 -10.98
C VAL A 27 -35.81 -7.55 -11.11
N ARG A 28 -35.24 -6.92 -12.16
CA ARG A 28 -33.81 -6.86 -12.41
C ARG A 28 -33.00 -5.97 -11.43
N ALA A 29 -33.70 -5.15 -10.63
CA ALA A 29 -33.04 -4.19 -9.72
C ALA A 29 -32.00 -4.83 -8.79
N LEU A 30 -32.17 -6.09 -8.41
CA LEU A 30 -31.21 -6.80 -7.55
C LEU A 30 -29.92 -7.19 -8.31
N ALA A 31 -30.03 -7.51 -9.60
CA ALA A 31 -28.91 -7.96 -10.42
C ALA A 31 -28.13 -6.80 -11.06
N ASP A 32 -28.89 -5.85 -11.66
CA ASP A 32 -28.34 -4.81 -12.56
C ASP A 32 -27.90 -3.53 -11.84
N ASN A 33 -27.99 -3.50 -10.52
CA ASN A 33 -27.65 -2.32 -9.71
C ASN A 33 -26.15 -2.26 -9.41
N ALA A 34 -25.47 -1.21 -9.90
CA ALA A 34 -24.03 -1.00 -9.66
C ALA A 34 -23.66 -0.88 -8.17
N ASN A 35 -24.54 -0.27 -7.34
CA ASN A 35 -24.32 -0.20 -5.89
C ASN A 35 -24.36 -1.57 -5.23
N HIS A 36 -25.22 -2.48 -5.70
CA HIS A 36 -25.26 -3.85 -5.19
C HIS A 36 -24.04 -4.66 -5.58
N GLN A 37 -23.52 -4.47 -6.80
CA GLN A 37 -22.28 -5.10 -7.26
C GLN A 37 -21.10 -4.60 -6.42
N MET A 38 -20.99 -3.29 -6.23
CA MET A 38 -19.96 -2.66 -5.37
C MET A 38 -20.03 -3.18 -3.93
N ALA A 39 -21.22 -3.25 -3.34
CA ALA A 39 -21.40 -3.70 -1.96
C ALA A 39 -20.96 -5.17 -1.76
N ARG A 40 -21.31 -6.05 -2.72
CA ARG A 40 -20.87 -7.47 -2.68
C ARG A 40 -19.35 -7.59 -2.82
N TRP A 41 -18.78 -6.85 -3.77
CA TRP A 41 -17.34 -6.80 -3.94
C TRP A 41 -16.65 -6.30 -2.65
N ALA A 42 -17.11 -5.19 -2.07
CA ALA A 42 -16.52 -4.60 -0.88
C ALA A 42 -16.54 -5.59 0.31
N ALA A 43 -17.64 -6.32 0.48
CA ALA A 43 -17.71 -7.37 1.50
C ALA A 43 -16.69 -8.48 1.29
N GLY A 44 -16.52 -8.96 0.04
CA GLY A 44 -15.50 -9.95 -0.30
C GLY A 44 -14.08 -9.42 -0.13
N ALA A 45 -13.82 -8.19 -0.57
CA ALA A 45 -12.51 -7.53 -0.45
C ALA A 45 -12.10 -7.36 1.03
N LEU A 46 -13.03 -6.99 1.89
CA LEU A 46 -12.78 -6.90 3.34
C LEU A 46 -12.45 -8.28 3.93
N GLN A 47 -13.15 -9.34 3.54
CA GLN A 47 -12.85 -10.70 3.99
C GLN A 47 -11.44 -11.16 3.57
N VAL A 48 -11.04 -10.87 2.31
CA VAL A 48 -9.67 -11.15 1.83
C VAL A 48 -8.63 -10.42 2.67
N ALA A 49 -8.83 -9.14 2.94
CA ALA A 49 -7.91 -8.34 3.73
C ALA A 49 -7.81 -8.83 5.20
N GLU A 50 -8.94 -9.20 5.80
CA GLU A 50 -8.99 -9.74 7.16
C GLU A 50 -8.31 -11.11 7.26
N ALA A 51 -8.46 -11.98 6.25
CA ALA A 51 -7.84 -13.30 6.22
C ALA A 51 -6.29 -13.26 6.13
N LYS A 52 -5.70 -12.12 5.75
CA LYS A 52 -4.24 -11.93 5.69
C LYS A 52 -3.60 -11.60 7.05
N LYS A 53 -4.37 -11.39 8.09
CA LYS A 53 -3.84 -11.21 9.44
C LYS A 53 -3.39 -12.56 10.00
N SER A 54 -2.16 -12.62 10.53
CA SER A 54 -1.61 -13.83 11.14
C SER A 54 -2.10 -14.05 12.58
N SER A 55 -2.53 -12.98 13.27
CA SER A 55 -3.11 -13.01 14.61
C SER A 55 -4.00 -11.76 14.84
N PRO A 56 -4.84 -11.73 15.90
CA PRO A 56 -5.63 -10.55 16.25
C PRO A 56 -4.80 -9.28 16.50
N ASP A 57 -3.57 -9.45 17.01
CA ASP A 57 -2.65 -8.36 17.32
C ASP A 57 -1.73 -8.00 16.13
N ASP A 58 -1.75 -8.82 15.07
CA ASP A 58 -1.02 -8.52 13.84
C ASP A 58 -1.74 -7.37 13.11
N PRO A 59 -1.07 -6.23 12.88
CA PRO A 59 -1.66 -5.16 12.09
C PRO A 59 -2.01 -5.62 10.65
N GLY A 60 -1.37 -6.70 10.16
CA GLY A 60 -1.59 -7.24 8.83
C GLY A 60 -1.39 -6.20 7.73
N SER A 61 -1.84 -6.54 6.53
CA SER A 61 -1.96 -5.57 5.45
C SER A 61 -3.22 -4.73 5.64
N CYS A 62 -3.07 -3.41 5.58
CA CYS A 62 -4.21 -2.50 5.71
C CYS A 62 -4.95 -2.39 4.38
N PHE A 63 -6.27 -2.46 4.43
CA PHE A 63 -7.17 -2.20 3.29
C PHE A 63 -8.15 -1.09 3.68
N ASN A 64 -8.31 -0.08 2.82
CA ASN A 64 -9.12 1.09 3.10
C ASN A 64 -9.99 1.48 1.91
N LEU A 65 -11.29 1.53 2.10
CA LEU A 65 -12.25 2.12 1.17
C LEU A 65 -12.33 3.62 1.45
N GLY A 66 -11.49 4.40 0.75
CA GLY A 66 -11.30 5.83 1.03
C GLY A 66 -12.43 6.71 0.51
N ILE A 67 -12.93 6.43 -0.70
CA ILE A 67 -14.04 7.14 -1.32
C ILE A 67 -15.02 6.10 -1.86
N VAL A 68 -16.30 6.28 -1.57
CA VAL A 68 -17.40 5.45 -2.08
C VAL A 68 -18.50 6.38 -2.57
N ASP A 69 -18.93 6.19 -3.82
CA ASP A 69 -20.01 6.98 -4.41
C ASP A 69 -20.84 6.12 -5.39
N GLY A 70 -22.12 6.41 -5.55
CA GLY A 70 -22.95 5.69 -6.51
C GLY A 70 -24.43 5.95 -6.42
N GLY A 71 -25.10 5.77 -7.58
CA GLY A 71 -26.53 6.00 -7.73
C GLY A 71 -26.89 7.49 -7.80
N SER A 72 -28.19 7.79 -7.88
CA SER A 72 -28.72 9.15 -7.98
C SER A 72 -29.92 9.42 -7.08
N LYS A 73 -30.85 8.45 -6.97
CA LYS A 73 -32.08 8.53 -6.17
C LYS A 73 -32.44 7.16 -5.62
N SER A 74 -33.17 7.12 -4.51
CA SER A 74 -33.58 5.89 -3.84
C SER A 74 -34.50 4.98 -4.64
N ASN A 75 -35.26 5.55 -5.58
CA ASN A 75 -36.20 4.84 -6.44
C ASN A 75 -35.66 4.56 -7.86
N VAL A 76 -34.36 4.68 -8.07
CA VAL A 76 -33.67 4.43 -9.34
C VAL A 76 -32.62 3.35 -9.16
N ILE A 77 -32.58 2.37 -10.07
CA ILE A 77 -31.50 1.39 -10.15
C ILE A 77 -30.21 2.14 -10.48
N ALA A 78 -29.15 1.99 -9.68
CA ALA A 78 -27.90 2.69 -9.89
C ALA A 78 -27.20 2.19 -11.17
N GLY A 79 -27.03 3.09 -12.15
CA GLY A 79 -26.30 2.80 -13.39
C GLY A 79 -24.78 2.83 -13.23
N GLY A 80 -24.27 3.40 -12.15
CA GLY A 80 -22.84 3.44 -11.86
C GLY A 80 -22.56 3.53 -10.36
N ALA A 81 -21.42 2.94 -9.94
CA ALA A 81 -20.84 3.13 -8.63
C ALA A 81 -19.30 3.22 -8.74
N PHE A 82 -18.69 3.89 -7.80
CA PHE A 82 -17.28 4.19 -7.80
C PHE A 82 -16.68 3.98 -6.41
N VAL A 83 -15.50 3.37 -6.38
CA VAL A 83 -14.69 3.26 -5.16
C VAL A 83 -13.27 3.67 -5.47
N HIS A 84 -12.68 4.55 -4.66
CA HIS A 84 -11.25 4.76 -4.60
C HIS A 84 -10.74 4.17 -3.29
N TRP A 85 -9.96 3.12 -3.40
CA TRP A 85 -9.45 2.36 -2.27
C TRP A 85 -7.93 2.27 -2.28
N SER A 86 -7.36 1.93 -1.14
CA SER A 86 -5.92 1.74 -1.00
C SER A 86 -5.60 0.54 -0.12
N ALA A 87 -4.39 0.00 -0.30
CA ALA A 87 -3.84 -1.02 0.58
C ALA A 87 -2.40 -0.69 0.96
N ARG A 88 -2.02 -1.12 2.17
CA ARG A 88 -0.64 -1.05 2.70
C ARG A 88 -0.20 -2.47 3.00
N LEU A 89 0.58 -3.05 2.10
CA LEU A 89 1.03 -4.44 2.19
C LEU A 89 2.27 -4.57 3.08
N GLN A 90 2.39 -5.71 3.74
CA GLN A 90 3.54 -6.03 4.58
C GLN A 90 4.80 -6.29 3.73
N PRO A 91 6.01 -6.11 4.30
CA PRO A 91 7.26 -6.56 3.68
C PRO A 91 7.17 -8.01 3.18
N GLY A 92 7.59 -8.24 1.93
CA GLY A 92 7.57 -9.56 1.30
C GLY A 92 6.24 -9.93 0.62
N GLU A 93 5.14 -9.18 0.80
CA GLU A 93 3.90 -9.38 0.06
C GLU A 93 3.96 -8.75 -1.34
N SER A 94 3.12 -9.22 -2.25
CA SER A 94 3.02 -8.72 -3.63
C SER A 94 1.76 -7.88 -3.84
N ASN A 95 1.93 -6.63 -4.25
CA ASN A 95 0.82 -5.78 -4.68
C ASN A 95 0.03 -6.40 -5.84
N THR A 96 0.73 -7.08 -6.75
CA THR A 96 0.08 -7.73 -7.91
C THR A 96 -0.82 -8.85 -7.44
N ALA A 97 -0.31 -9.77 -6.63
CA ALA A 97 -1.10 -10.90 -6.12
C ALA A 97 -2.29 -10.42 -5.26
N PHE A 98 -2.07 -9.42 -4.42
CA PHE A 98 -3.15 -8.83 -3.62
C PHE A 98 -4.24 -8.20 -4.50
N LEU A 99 -3.85 -7.43 -5.53
CA LEU A 99 -4.79 -6.82 -6.47
C LEU A 99 -5.62 -7.89 -7.20
N GLU A 100 -5.00 -8.98 -7.65
CA GLU A 100 -5.70 -10.10 -8.29
C GLU A 100 -6.72 -10.76 -7.37
N GLU A 101 -6.38 -10.99 -6.10
CA GLU A 101 -7.32 -11.51 -5.09
C GLU A 101 -8.52 -10.57 -4.88
N ILE A 102 -8.29 -9.26 -4.79
CA ILE A 102 -9.34 -8.24 -4.64
C ILE A 102 -10.21 -8.16 -5.90
N GLN A 103 -9.62 -8.24 -7.10
CA GLN A 103 -10.35 -8.26 -8.36
C GLN A 103 -11.24 -9.51 -8.49
N ALA A 104 -10.76 -10.66 -8.04
CA ALA A 104 -11.52 -11.91 -8.07
C ALA A 104 -12.83 -11.84 -7.26
N CYS A 105 -12.93 -10.97 -6.25
CA CYS A 105 -14.16 -10.73 -5.49
C CYS A 105 -15.29 -10.10 -6.33
N ALA A 106 -14.95 -9.45 -7.45
CA ALA A 106 -15.94 -8.75 -8.29
C ALA A 106 -16.42 -9.56 -9.48
N GLY A 107 -15.72 -10.64 -9.86
CA GLY A 107 -15.96 -11.30 -11.14
C GLY A 107 -15.56 -10.42 -12.34
N SER A 108 -16.13 -10.70 -13.50
CA SER A 108 -15.91 -9.89 -14.71
C SER A 108 -16.94 -8.76 -14.77
N GLY A 109 -16.52 -7.50 -14.81
CA GLY A 109 -17.46 -6.40 -15.01
C GLY A 109 -16.95 -5.02 -14.64
N PRO A 110 -16.31 -4.81 -13.48
CA PRO A 110 -15.78 -3.49 -13.12
C PRO A 110 -14.57 -3.08 -13.95
N ASP A 111 -14.40 -1.76 -14.13
CA ASP A 111 -13.17 -1.18 -14.64
C ASP A 111 -12.23 -0.89 -13.48
N TRP A 112 -10.94 -1.14 -13.72
CA TRP A 112 -9.88 -0.96 -12.73
C TRP A 112 -8.81 0.00 -13.25
N GLU A 113 -8.56 1.06 -12.52
CA GLU A 113 -7.47 2.01 -12.75
C GLU A 113 -6.53 1.95 -11.53
N VAL A 114 -5.23 1.79 -11.75
CA VAL A 114 -4.22 1.75 -10.70
C VAL A 114 -3.36 3.02 -10.76
N PRO A 115 -3.78 4.13 -10.11
CA PRO A 115 -3.02 5.38 -10.11
C PRO A 115 -1.64 5.26 -9.48
N PHE A 116 -1.48 4.36 -8.51
CA PHE A 116 -0.20 4.15 -7.86
C PHE A 116 -0.01 2.71 -7.41
N ARG A 117 1.22 2.20 -7.63
CA ARG A 117 1.69 0.91 -7.13
C ARG A 117 3.15 1.03 -6.68
N GLY A 118 3.38 0.93 -5.38
CA GLY A 118 4.72 0.88 -4.77
C GLY A 118 4.87 -0.41 -3.97
N GLU A 119 5.78 -1.27 -4.39
CA GLU A 119 6.03 -2.54 -3.69
C GLU A 119 6.53 -2.30 -2.27
N PRO A 120 6.34 -3.23 -1.32
CA PRO A 120 6.97 -3.13 0.00
C PRO A 120 8.50 -3.30 -0.08
N LEU A 121 9.19 -2.99 0.98
CA LEU A 121 10.61 -3.30 1.17
C LEU A 121 10.75 -4.34 2.30
N PRO A 122 11.41 -5.49 2.09
CA PRO A 122 11.81 -6.02 0.80
C PRO A 122 10.60 -6.34 -0.09
N ALA A 123 10.82 -6.31 -1.41
CA ALA A 123 9.81 -6.71 -2.39
C ALA A 123 9.54 -8.21 -2.31
N ALA A 124 8.39 -8.67 -2.86
CA ALA A 124 8.03 -10.07 -2.88
C ALA A 124 9.13 -10.94 -3.51
N GLY A 125 9.47 -12.04 -2.85
CA GLY A 125 10.55 -12.95 -3.26
C GLY A 125 11.96 -12.45 -2.99
N GLN A 126 12.12 -11.25 -2.43
CA GLN A 126 13.39 -10.69 -2.02
C GLN A 126 13.58 -10.78 -0.50
N GLY A 127 14.81 -10.70 -0.03
CA GLY A 127 15.16 -10.67 1.39
C GLY A 127 15.96 -9.43 1.77
N ASP A 128 16.20 -9.27 3.06
CA ASP A 128 17.01 -8.17 3.62
C ASP A 128 18.41 -8.59 4.03
N ALA A 129 18.82 -9.84 3.75
CA ALA A 129 20.05 -10.42 4.29
C ALA A 129 21.32 -9.63 3.91
N ASP A 130 21.44 -9.23 2.64
CA ASP A 130 22.59 -8.48 2.14
C ASP A 130 22.59 -7.04 2.67
N ALA A 131 21.44 -6.38 2.69
CA ALA A 131 21.31 -5.05 3.30
C ALA A 131 21.64 -5.09 4.80
N ARG A 132 21.21 -6.13 5.49
CA ARG A 132 21.55 -6.37 6.90
C ARG A 132 23.03 -6.66 7.10
N ALA A 133 23.66 -7.45 6.22
CA ALA A 133 25.10 -7.70 6.25
C ALA A 133 25.89 -6.41 6.01
N PHE A 134 25.46 -5.58 5.07
CA PHE A 134 26.02 -4.25 4.82
C PHE A 134 25.92 -3.35 6.06
N CYS A 135 24.76 -3.27 6.70
CA CYS A 135 24.59 -2.50 7.94
C CYS A 135 25.52 -2.99 9.06
N ARG A 136 25.67 -4.31 9.23
CA ARG A 136 26.60 -4.86 10.24
C ARG A 136 28.04 -4.49 9.95
N ARG A 137 28.48 -4.60 8.69
CA ARG A 137 29.86 -4.27 8.27
C ARG A 137 30.19 -2.81 8.55
N LEU A 138 29.24 -1.92 8.33
CA LEU A 138 29.38 -0.48 8.56
C LEU A 138 28.93 -0.04 9.96
N GLU A 139 28.52 -0.97 10.83
CA GLU A 139 27.99 -0.65 12.17
C GLU A 139 26.87 0.40 12.13
N LEU A 140 26.01 0.34 11.09
CA LEU A 140 24.86 1.23 11.00
C LEU A 140 23.78 0.79 12.00
N PRO A 141 23.25 1.70 12.82
CA PRO A 141 22.18 1.36 13.76
C PRO A 141 20.90 1.02 12.99
N LEU A 142 20.25 -0.09 13.35
CA LEU A 142 18.99 -0.51 12.74
C LEU A 142 17.77 0.04 13.47
N SER A 143 16.70 0.30 12.72
CA SER A 143 15.37 0.62 13.20
C SER A 143 14.40 -0.52 12.92
N ALA A 144 13.21 -0.47 13.56
CA ALA A 144 12.06 -1.27 13.15
C ALA A 144 11.59 -0.86 11.74
N PRO A 145 10.85 -1.73 11.03
CA PRO A 145 10.15 -1.37 9.80
C PRO A 145 9.24 -0.16 10.00
N VAL A 146 9.00 0.58 8.91
CA VAL A 146 8.14 1.78 8.90
C VAL A 146 6.90 1.58 8.04
N ASP A 147 5.85 2.35 8.31
CA ASP A 147 4.54 2.21 7.64
C ASP A 147 4.41 3.03 6.34
N PHE A 148 5.35 3.95 6.07
CA PHE A 148 5.36 4.73 4.83
C PHE A 148 6.17 4.03 3.73
N TRP A 149 5.87 4.36 2.49
CA TRP A 149 6.55 3.83 1.31
C TRP A 149 7.71 4.73 0.88
N THR A 150 8.76 4.11 0.31
CA THR A 150 9.88 4.80 -0.34
C THR A 150 10.33 4.07 -1.61
N GLU A 151 11.07 4.77 -2.47
CA GLU A 151 11.65 4.22 -3.70
C GLU A 151 12.66 3.09 -3.45
N ALA A 152 13.14 2.88 -2.22
CA ALA A 152 14.04 1.77 -1.87
C ALA A 152 13.47 0.40 -2.30
N SER A 153 12.13 0.26 -2.30
CA SER A 153 11.46 -0.95 -2.77
C SER A 153 11.63 -1.20 -4.28
N MET A 154 11.85 -0.16 -5.08
CA MET A 154 12.09 -0.30 -6.52
C MET A 154 13.44 -0.97 -6.78
N PHE A 155 14.47 -0.61 -6.00
CA PHE A 155 15.77 -1.29 -6.04
C PHE A 155 15.65 -2.73 -5.58
N SER A 156 14.93 -2.99 -4.50
CA SER A 156 14.65 -4.35 -4.03
C SER A 156 13.92 -5.18 -5.07
N ALA A 157 12.91 -4.64 -5.74
CA ALA A 157 12.19 -5.31 -6.82
C ALA A 157 13.09 -5.64 -8.03
N ALA A 158 14.12 -4.83 -8.25
CA ALA A 158 15.16 -5.09 -9.25
C ALA A 158 16.25 -6.09 -8.79
N GLY A 159 16.09 -6.70 -7.62
CA GLY A 159 17.04 -7.66 -7.05
C GLY A 159 18.28 -7.03 -6.38
N LEU A 160 18.25 -5.72 -6.12
CA LEU A 160 19.34 -5.02 -5.47
C LEU A 160 19.10 -4.92 -3.96
N PRO A 161 20.12 -5.12 -3.11
CA PRO A 161 20.02 -4.82 -1.68
C PRO A 161 19.67 -3.34 -1.48
N ALA A 162 18.65 -3.07 -0.67
CA ALA A 162 18.21 -1.69 -0.43
C ALA A 162 17.91 -1.45 1.05
N LEU A 163 18.15 -0.22 1.48
CA LEU A 163 17.81 0.28 2.80
C LEU A 163 17.39 1.75 2.72
N VAL A 164 16.68 2.22 3.74
CA VAL A 164 16.33 3.63 3.90
C VAL A 164 17.16 4.20 5.05
N LEU A 165 17.86 5.28 4.80
CA LEU A 165 18.70 5.95 5.79
C LEU A 165 18.65 7.46 5.55
N GLY A 166 18.31 8.23 6.57
CA GLY A 166 18.27 9.68 6.48
C GLY A 166 17.96 10.35 7.80
N PRO A 167 18.13 11.69 7.87
CA PRO A 167 17.74 12.50 9.00
C PRO A 167 16.23 12.76 9.00
N GLY A 168 15.69 13.26 10.10
CA GLY A 168 14.29 13.61 10.28
C GLY A 168 13.47 12.50 10.93
N HIS A 169 12.22 12.82 11.15
CA HIS A 169 11.22 11.92 11.69
C HIS A 169 9.91 12.06 10.92
N ILE A 170 9.25 10.96 10.60
CA ILE A 170 8.04 10.96 9.77
C ILE A 170 6.91 11.85 10.33
N ALA A 171 6.90 12.11 11.64
CA ALA A 171 5.92 12.99 12.24
C ALA A 171 6.04 14.47 11.80
N GLN A 172 7.21 14.90 11.31
CA GLN A 172 7.41 16.24 10.75
C GLN A 172 7.11 16.30 9.25
N ALA A 173 7.09 15.16 8.56
CA ALA A 173 6.86 15.12 7.11
C ALA A 173 5.43 15.58 6.77
N HIS A 174 5.31 16.35 5.68
CA HIS A 174 4.05 16.91 5.19
C HIS A 174 3.33 17.87 6.16
N ALA A 175 4.05 18.36 7.19
CA ALA A 175 3.55 19.42 8.07
C ALA A 175 3.77 20.80 7.45
N ALA A 176 2.96 21.81 7.87
CA ALA A 176 3.08 23.18 7.35
C ALA A 176 4.47 23.79 7.61
N ASP A 177 5.07 23.47 8.75
CA ASP A 177 6.40 23.90 9.17
C ASP A 177 7.32 22.67 9.31
N GLU A 178 7.53 21.94 8.21
CA GLU A 178 8.40 20.76 8.19
C GLU A 178 9.84 21.14 8.56
N TRP A 179 10.43 20.41 9.49
CA TRP A 179 11.75 20.71 10.02
C TRP A 179 12.54 19.45 10.33
N VAL A 180 13.85 19.60 10.47
CA VAL A 180 14.78 18.55 10.89
C VAL A 180 15.76 19.12 11.90
N GLU A 181 16.14 18.32 12.91
CA GLU A 181 17.14 18.67 13.89
C GLU A 181 18.54 18.78 13.23
N LEU A 182 19.30 19.83 13.57
CA LEU A 182 20.66 20.02 13.06
C LEU A 182 21.59 18.87 13.44
N ASP A 183 21.46 18.32 14.64
CA ASP A 183 22.23 17.17 15.09
C ASP A 183 21.98 15.92 14.24
N GLN A 184 20.76 15.75 13.72
CA GLN A 184 20.43 14.67 12.81
C GLN A 184 21.10 14.87 11.44
N LEU A 185 21.18 16.12 10.94
CA LEU A 185 21.92 16.42 9.71
C LEU A 185 23.41 16.10 9.87
N GLN A 186 24.02 16.47 10.99
CA GLN A 186 25.41 16.15 11.28
C GLN A 186 25.64 14.63 11.35
N THR A 187 24.78 13.91 12.05
CA THR A 187 24.81 12.44 12.14
C THR A 187 24.65 11.79 10.76
N ALA A 188 23.72 12.30 9.93
CA ALA A 188 23.50 11.79 8.58
C ALA A 188 24.75 11.99 7.71
N LEU A 189 25.40 13.15 7.79
CA LEU A 189 26.65 13.43 7.07
C LEU A 189 27.73 12.43 7.43
N GLU A 190 27.92 12.13 8.72
CA GLU A 190 28.89 11.15 9.20
C GLU A 190 28.59 9.75 8.67
N LEU A 191 27.34 9.31 8.75
CA LEU A 191 26.90 8.00 8.26
C LEU A 191 27.04 7.90 6.73
N TYR A 192 26.67 8.92 5.97
CA TYR A 192 26.81 8.92 4.52
C TYR A 192 28.30 8.94 4.11
N THR A 193 29.14 9.70 4.79
CA THR A 193 30.59 9.67 4.57
C THR A 193 31.13 8.27 4.79
N LYS A 194 30.76 7.61 5.89
CA LYS A 194 31.15 6.23 6.19
C LYS A 194 30.72 5.26 5.09
N VAL A 195 29.49 5.42 4.55
CA VAL A 195 28.94 4.58 3.48
C VAL A 195 29.72 4.76 2.16
N VAL A 196 30.00 6.00 1.75
CA VAL A 196 30.60 6.28 0.43
C VAL A 196 32.12 6.13 0.41
N THR A 197 32.79 6.20 1.57
CA THR A 197 34.25 6.02 1.69
C THR A 197 34.63 4.60 2.06
N HIS A 198 33.68 3.71 2.25
CA HIS A 198 33.94 2.31 2.59
C HIS A 198 34.46 1.57 1.37
N ASP A 199 35.70 1.12 1.42
CA ASP A 199 36.29 0.21 0.43
C ASP A 199 35.61 -1.17 0.58
N GLY A 200 35.00 -1.69 -0.52
CA GLY A 200 34.18 -2.91 -0.55
C GLY A 200 34.89 -4.21 -0.18
#